data_729851a88d1ee07b576f7475b9a97ea0
#
_entry.id   729851a88d1ee07b576f7475b9a97ea0
#
_cell.length_a   1.000
_cell.length_b   1.000
_cell.length_c   1.000
_cell.angle_alpha   90.00
_cell.angle_beta   90.00
_cell.angle_gamma   90.00
#
_symmetry.space_group_name_H-M   'P 1'
#
loop_
_entity.id
_entity.type
_entity.pdbx_description
1 polymer ?
#
loop_
_entity_poly.entity_id
_entity_poly.type
_entity_poly.pdbx_seq_one_letter_code
_entity_poly.pdbx_strand_id
1 'polypeptide(L)'
;MLVFNCTKAAAEFFSVTRKGEVLSCLEAAPHKTIAESVAAPVFPLDVEPQEHDGTQWHWVVHCVTVKRKKYLLVMDYVSRYCITFLATKKGDEIDFLNMFEKMMVSNFMFLANKKGVDSVEADLALARYHDKFTTCAFHPRGDRSVQGHLNEVAWHLEQQCYEDGMLLMPNEFIDFSAFMGKFPRNAKGRSSHFFANDVFIDSWLQDLDVEDGPIDTTNVVYLSDYRK
;
A
#
# COMPACT_ATOMS: atom_id res chain seq x y z
N MET A 1 6.39 -5.16 -9.30
CA MET A 1 5.62 -3.95 -9.66
C MET A 1 4.54 -3.67 -8.65
N LEU A 2 4.35 -2.40 -8.20
CA LEU A 2 3.20 -1.97 -7.40
C LEU A 2 2.01 -1.65 -8.32
N VAL A 3 0.81 -2.12 -7.96
CA VAL A 3 -0.41 -1.87 -8.74
C VAL A 3 -1.46 -1.21 -7.86
N PHE A 4 -1.81 0.04 -8.18
CA PHE A 4 -2.79 0.84 -7.44
C PHE A 4 -4.14 0.81 -8.16
N ASN A 5 -5.11 0.12 -7.56
CA ASN A 5 -6.48 0.03 -8.07
C ASN A 5 -7.32 1.13 -7.42
N CYS A 6 -7.67 2.15 -8.18
CA CYS A 6 -8.31 3.35 -7.69
C CYS A 6 -9.84 3.22 -7.72
N THR A 7 -10.48 3.34 -6.56
CA THR A 7 -11.95 3.50 -6.51
C THR A 7 -12.35 4.78 -7.23
N LYS A 8 -13.63 4.97 -7.53
CA LYS A 8 -14.11 6.18 -8.21
C LYS A 8 -13.63 7.46 -7.52
N ALA A 9 -13.69 7.53 -6.18
CA ALA A 9 -13.23 8.71 -5.43
C ALA A 9 -11.71 8.94 -5.53
N ALA A 10 -10.92 7.87 -5.55
CA ALA A 10 -9.47 7.96 -5.77
C ALA A 10 -9.15 8.31 -7.23
N ALA A 11 -9.87 7.75 -8.20
CA ALA A 11 -9.70 8.10 -9.61
C ALA A 11 -9.99 9.58 -9.87
N GLU A 12 -11.02 10.16 -9.23
CA GLU A 12 -11.31 11.59 -9.26
C GLU A 12 -10.22 12.42 -8.56
N PHE A 13 -9.56 11.87 -7.54
CA PHE A 13 -8.43 12.52 -6.88
C PHE A 13 -7.18 12.56 -7.77
N PHE A 14 -6.86 11.48 -8.49
CA PHE A 14 -5.72 11.42 -9.41
C PHE A 14 -5.97 12.09 -10.77
N SER A 15 -7.18 12.53 -11.04
CA SER A 15 -7.54 13.23 -12.29
C SER A 15 -7.74 14.72 -12.03
N VAL A 16 -7.08 15.56 -12.84
CA VAL A 16 -7.24 17.02 -12.79
C VAL A 16 -7.55 17.56 -14.18
N THR A 17 -8.44 18.53 -14.26
CA THR A 17 -8.73 19.23 -15.52
C THR A 17 -7.93 20.52 -15.55
N ARG A 18 -7.07 20.68 -16.57
CA ARG A 18 -6.32 21.90 -16.83
C ARG A 18 -6.56 22.35 -18.27
N LYS A 19 -6.98 23.58 -18.45
CA LYS A 19 -7.26 24.19 -19.79
C LYS A 19 -8.20 23.33 -20.64
N GLY A 20 -9.18 22.63 -20.03
CA GLY A 20 -10.14 21.79 -20.72
C GLY A 20 -9.66 20.34 -20.98
N GLU A 21 -8.41 20.02 -20.71
CA GLU A 21 -7.87 18.66 -20.83
C GLU A 21 -7.84 17.95 -19.49
N VAL A 22 -8.19 16.65 -19.49
CA VAL A 22 -8.08 15.79 -18.30
C VAL A 22 -6.69 15.17 -18.27
N LEU A 23 -5.93 15.51 -17.25
CA LEU A 23 -4.63 14.91 -16.95
C LEU A 23 -4.83 13.86 -15.85
N SER A 24 -4.34 12.66 -16.07
CA SER A 24 -4.46 11.53 -15.14
C SER A 24 -3.35 10.53 -15.37
N CYS A 25 -2.85 9.93 -14.28
CA CYS A 25 -1.94 8.79 -14.34
C CYS A 25 -2.67 7.45 -14.50
N LEU A 26 -4.01 7.47 -14.58
CA LEU A 26 -4.82 6.27 -14.64
C LEU A 26 -4.82 5.66 -16.04
N GLU A 27 -4.54 4.36 -16.11
CA GLU A 27 -4.56 3.56 -17.32
C GLU A 27 -5.62 2.48 -17.25
N ALA A 28 -6.05 1.97 -18.41
CA ALA A 28 -6.99 0.85 -18.46
C ALA A 28 -6.40 -0.38 -17.77
N ALA A 29 -7.19 -1.03 -16.92
CA ALA A 29 -6.73 -2.25 -16.26
C ALA A 29 -6.62 -3.41 -17.26
N PRO A 30 -5.57 -4.26 -17.19
CA PRO A 30 -5.40 -5.38 -18.10
C PRO A 30 -6.50 -6.44 -17.97
N HIS A 31 -7.10 -6.57 -16.78
CA HIS A 31 -8.17 -7.51 -16.49
C HIS A 31 -9.37 -6.78 -15.85
N LYS A 32 -10.54 -7.40 -15.92
CA LYS A 32 -11.79 -6.86 -15.37
C LYS A 32 -11.76 -6.79 -13.84
N THR A 33 -11.18 -7.79 -13.18
CA THR A 33 -11.11 -7.86 -11.71
C THR A 33 -9.67 -7.86 -11.21
N ILE A 34 -9.48 -7.45 -9.95
CA ILE A 34 -8.17 -7.51 -9.30
C ILE A 34 -7.73 -8.97 -9.11
N ALA A 35 -8.68 -9.86 -8.78
CA ALA A 35 -8.38 -11.29 -8.62
C ALA A 35 -7.82 -11.92 -9.90
N GLU A 36 -8.33 -11.55 -11.09
CA GLU A 36 -7.78 -11.99 -12.37
C GLU A 36 -6.36 -11.46 -12.58
N SER A 37 -6.09 -10.19 -12.23
CA SER A 37 -4.74 -9.63 -12.33
C SER A 37 -3.74 -10.30 -11.38
N VAL A 38 -4.18 -10.68 -10.17
CA VAL A 38 -3.35 -11.44 -9.23
C VAL A 38 -3.04 -12.85 -9.76
N ALA A 39 -4.03 -13.50 -10.38
CA ALA A 39 -3.88 -14.86 -10.94
C ALA A 39 -3.06 -14.90 -12.23
N ALA A 40 -3.10 -13.82 -13.04
CA ALA A 40 -2.42 -13.70 -14.32
C ALA A 40 -1.82 -12.29 -14.45
N PRO A 41 -0.66 -12.02 -13.83
CA PRO A 41 -0.01 -10.71 -13.88
C PRO A 41 0.36 -10.31 -15.32
N VAL A 42 0.11 -9.05 -15.67
CA VAL A 42 0.50 -8.46 -16.95
C VAL A 42 1.41 -7.27 -16.67
N PHE A 43 2.58 -7.27 -17.31
CA PHE A 43 3.58 -6.19 -17.16
C PHE A 43 3.56 -5.29 -18.39
N PRO A 44 3.91 -4.00 -18.26
CA PRO A 44 4.09 -3.10 -19.40
C PRO A 44 5.12 -3.65 -20.39
N LEU A 45 4.92 -3.40 -21.69
CA LEU A 45 5.77 -3.92 -22.76
C LEU A 45 7.18 -3.31 -22.77
N ASP A 46 7.37 -2.20 -22.10
CA ASP A 46 8.64 -1.48 -21.95
C ASP A 46 9.48 -1.97 -20.76
N VAL A 47 8.94 -2.90 -19.96
CA VAL A 47 9.67 -3.53 -18.86
C VAL A 47 10.22 -4.88 -19.35
N GLU A 48 11.54 -4.99 -19.40
CA GLU A 48 12.20 -6.24 -19.81
C GLU A 48 11.85 -7.37 -18.83
N PRO A 49 11.58 -8.61 -19.32
CA PRO A 49 11.22 -9.75 -18.46
C PRO A 49 12.26 -10.09 -17.38
N GLN A 50 13.50 -9.64 -17.56
CA GLN A 50 14.60 -9.85 -16.62
C GLN A 50 14.61 -8.82 -15.47
N GLU A 51 13.86 -7.73 -15.60
CA GLU A 51 13.79 -6.65 -14.61
C GLU A 51 12.69 -6.85 -13.55
N HIS A 52 11.92 -7.93 -13.65
CA HIS A 52 10.90 -8.28 -12.67
C HIS A 52 10.82 -9.80 -12.44
N ASP A 53 10.52 -10.18 -11.22
CA ASP A 53 10.34 -11.59 -10.81
C ASP A 53 8.92 -12.14 -11.08
N GLY A 54 8.13 -11.45 -11.90
CA GLY A 54 6.73 -11.78 -12.15
C GLY A 54 5.76 -11.38 -11.02
N THR A 55 6.24 -10.72 -9.97
CA THR A 55 5.41 -10.36 -8.81
C THR A 55 4.73 -9.00 -9.00
N GLN A 56 3.43 -8.96 -8.76
CA GLN A 56 2.65 -7.74 -8.62
C GLN A 56 2.07 -7.63 -7.21
N TRP A 57 2.24 -6.46 -6.57
CA TRP A 57 1.60 -6.16 -5.28
C TRP A 57 0.44 -5.21 -5.49
N HIS A 58 -0.77 -5.72 -5.30
CA HIS A 58 -2.00 -4.98 -5.57
C HIS A 58 -2.51 -4.25 -4.34
N TRP A 59 -2.72 -2.95 -4.49
CA TRP A 59 -3.31 -2.06 -3.50
C TRP A 59 -4.62 -1.47 -4.02
N VAL A 60 -5.58 -1.23 -3.13
CA VAL A 60 -6.82 -0.52 -3.45
C VAL A 60 -6.80 0.85 -2.79
N VAL A 61 -6.85 1.90 -3.59
CA VAL A 61 -6.81 3.29 -3.13
C VAL A 61 -8.22 3.85 -3.07
N HIS A 62 -8.54 4.48 -1.94
CA HIS A 62 -9.80 5.19 -1.73
C HIS A 62 -9.52 6.57 -1.12
N CYS A 63 -10.26 7.59 -1.57
CA CYS A 63 -10.16 8.95 -1.07
C CYS A 63 -11.42 9.31 -0.29
N VAL A 64 -11.25 9.71 0.97
CA VAL A 64 -12.36 10.15 1.83
C VAL A 64 -12.15 11.57 2.30
N THR A 65 -13.24 12.27 2.63
CA THR A 65 -13.18 13.63 3.18
C THR A 65 -13.79 13.65 4.57
N VAL A 66 -12.99 14.00 5.58
CA VAL A 66 -13.42 14.15 6.97
C VAL A 66 -13.10 15.58 7.42
N LYS A 67 -14.09 16.30 7.97
CA LYS A 67 -13.92 17.70 8.42
C LYS A 67 -13.15 18.59 7.43
N ARG A 68 -13.48 18.51 6.13
CA ARG A 68 -12.86 19.26 5.02
C ARG A 68 -11.40 18.86 4.70
N LYS A 69 -10.83 17.89 5.38
CA LYS A 69 -9.53 17.29 5.04
C LYS A 69 -9.75 16.02 4.23
N LYS A 70 -8.93 15.81 3.22
CA LYS A 70 -8.92 14.56 2.45
C LYS A 70 -7.88 13.60 3.03
N TYR A 71 -8.27 12.34 3.11
CA TYR A 71 -7.41 11.23 3.51
C TYR A 71 -7.38 10.20 2.41
N LEU A 72 -6.24 9.57 2.22
CA LEU A 72 -6.08 8.41 1.37
C LEU A 72 -6.02 7.17 2.24
N LEU A 73 -6.86 6.20 1.91
CA LEU A 73 -6.91 4.87 2.47
C LEU A 73 -6.36 3.93 1.39
N VAL A 74 -5.21 3.34 1.65
CA VAL A 74 -4.51 2.46 0.70
C VAL A 74 -4.45 1.07 1.30
N MET A 75 -5.35 0.20 0.84
CA MET A 75 -5.51 -1.15 1.40
C MET A 75 -4.83 -2.19 0.53
N ASP A 76 -3.95 -2.98 1.13
CA ASP A 76 -3.39 -4.16 0.49
C ASP A 76 -4.49 -5.17 0.14
N TYR A 77 -4.48 -5.63 -1.10
CA TYR A 77 -5.52 -6.53 -1.61
C TYR A 77 -5.52 -7.89 -0.90
N VAL A 78 -4.38 -8.40 -0.47
CA VAL A 78 -4.25 -9.73 0.15
C VAL A 78 -4.45 -9.69 1.65
N SER A 79 -3.69 -8.85 2.35
CA SER A 79 -3.71 -8.77 3.82
C SER A 79 -4.87 -7.95 4.37
N ARG A 80 -5.51 -7.12 3.54
CA ARG A 80 -6.51 -6.12 3.99
C ARG A 80 -5.92 -5.10 4.97
N TYR A 81 -4.60 -5.02 5.10
CA TYR A 81 -3.95 -3.96 5.86
C TYR A 81 -4.16 -2.63 5.15
N CYS A 82 -4.57 -1.61 5.91
CA CYS A 82 -4.88 -0.30 5.35
C CYS A 82 -3.91 0.75 5.86
N ILE A 83 -3.07 1.25 4.97
CA ILE A 83 -2.22 2.41 5.22
C ILE A 83 -3.05 3.66 5.03
N THR A 84 -3.07 4.53 6.05
CA THR A 84 -3.86 5.76 6.06
C THR A 84 -2.94 6.96 6.16
N PHE A 85 -3.20 8.02 5.41
CA PHE A 85 -2.48 9.29 5.50
C PHE A 85 -3.28 10.45 4.92
N LEU A 86 -2.88 11.70 5.24
CA LEU A 86 -3.43 12.88 4.61
C LEU A 86 -3.21 12.85 3.10
N ALA A 87 -4.24 13.17 2.34
CA ALA A 87 -4.12 13.23 0.89
C ALA A 87 -3.05 14.26 0.49
N THR A 88 -2.20 13.86 -0.42
CA THR A 88 -1.20 14.65 -1.07
C THR A 88 -1.84 15.66 -2.04
N LYS A 89 -1.08 16.32 -2.85
CA LYS A 89 -1.62 17.24 -3.85
C LYS A 89 -2.44 16.47 -4.90
N LYS A 90 -3.66 16.96 -5.18
CA LYS A 90 -4.55 16.35 -6.15
C LYS A 90 -3.89 16.28 -7.55
N GLY A 91 -3.90 15.10 -8.15
CA GLY A 91 -3.34 14.83 -9.49
C GLY A 91 -1.81 14.82 -9.51
N ASP A 92 -1.16 14.58 -8.38
CA ASP A 92 0.28 14.46 -8.25
C ASP A 92 0.61 13.03 -7.76
N GLU A 93 0.81 12.13 -8.71
CA GLU A 93 1.10 10.72 -8.45
C GLU A 93 2.48 10.52 -7.83
N ILE A 94 3.44 11.39 -8.13
CA ILE A 94 4.80 11.31 -7.56
C ILE A 94 4.75 11.63 -6.07
N ASP A 95 4.06 12.71 -5.69
CA ASP A 95 3.88 13.08 -4.28
C ASP A 95 3.13 11.98 -3.51
N PHE A 96 2.13 11.35 -4.16
CA PHE A 96 1.44 10.19 -3.61
C PHE A 96 2.39 9.01 -3.38
N LEU A 97 3.19 8.63 -4.39
CA LEU A 97 4.10 7.48 -4.30
C LEU A 97 5.13 7.67 -3.18
N ASN A 98 5.74 8.85 -3.09
CA ASN A 98 6.69 9.19 -2.04
C ASN A 98 6.06 9.09 -0.64
N MET A 99 4.83 9.61 -0.48
CA MET A 99 4.13 9.53 0.80
C MET A 99 3.70 8.10 1.13
N PHE A 100 3.17 7.37 0.14
CA PHE A 100 2.77 5.97 0.30
C PHE A 100 3.94 5.10 0.74
N GLU A 101 5.07 5.19 0.04
CA GLU A 101 6.27 4.40 0.35
C GLU A 101 6.77 4.70 1.76
N LYS A 102 6.91 5.98 2.11
CA LYS A 102 7.29 6.40 3.47
C LYS A 102 6.35 5.80 4.52
N MET A 103 5.05 5.91 4.32
CA MET A 103 4.07 5.39 5.28
C MET A 103 4.05 3.87 5.31
N MET A 104 4.21 3.19 4.17
CA MET A 104 4.24 1.74 4.08
C MET A 104 5.45 1.16 4.82
N VAL A 105 6.65 1.68 4.57
CA VAL A 105 7.89 1.29 5.28
C VAL A 105 7.76 1.57 6.79
N SER A 106 7.24 2.73 7.17
CA SER A 106 7.06 3.08 8.59
C SER A 106 6.07 2.15 9.29
N ASN A 107 4.97 1.76 8.63
CA ASN A 107 4.00 0.78 9.16
C ASN A 107 4.62 -0.61 9.30
N PHE A 108 5.39 -1.07 8.30
CA PHE A 108 6.10 -2.33 8.36
C PHE A 108 7.07 -2.35 9.56
N MET A 109 7.97 -1.37 9.67
CA MET A 109 8.96 -1.28 10.75
C MET A 109 8.30 -1.22 12.13
N PHE A 110 7.21 -0.47 12.27
CA PHE A 110 6.45 -0.40 13.52
C PHE A 110 5.86 -1.75 13.92
N LEU A 111 5.25 -2.46 12.99
CA LEU A 111 4.65 -3.76 13.24
C LEU A 111 5.71 -4.85 13.44
N ALA A 112 6.79 -4.84 12.67
CA ALA A 112 7.93 -5.75 12.80
C ALA A 112 8.55 -5.64 14.21
N ASN A 113 8.80 -4.42 14.68
CA ASN A 113 9.27 -4.18 16.05
C ASN A 113 8.28 -4.72 17.09
N LYS A 114 6.97 -4.47 16.94
CA LYS A 114 5.95 -5.02 17.86
C LYS A 114 5.88 -6.55 17.87
N LYS A 115 6.14 -7.20 16.74
CA LYS A 115 6.17 -8.66 16.59
C LYS A 115 7.50 -9.28 17.07
N GLY A 116 8.53 -8.44 17.33
CA GLY A 116 9.85 -8.90 17.75
C GLY A 116 10.69 -9.45 16.60
N VAL A 117 10.43 -9.00 15.37
CA VAL A 117 11.25 -9.33 14.21
C VAL A 117 12.65 -8.73 14.40
N ASP A 118 13.68 -9.52 14.11
CA ASP A 118 15.07 -9.08 14.20
C ASP A 118 15.35 -7.93 13.22
N SER A 119 16.22 -7.00 13.61
CA SER A 119 16.51 -5.82 12.78
C SER A 119 17.16 -6.18 11.45
N VAL A 120 18.02 -7.20 11.43
CA VAL A 120 18.67 -7.68 10.20
C VAL A 120 17.62 -8.28 9.25
N GLU A 121 16.69 -9.06 9.80
CA GLU A 121 15.57 -9.61 9.02
C GLU A 121 14.68 -8.51 8.43
N ALA A 122 14.36 -7.49 9.22
CA ALA A 122 13.59 -6.34 8.74
C ALA A 122 14.33 -5.55 7.65
N ASP A 123 15.63 -5.30 7.80
CA ASP A 123 16.46 -4.62 6.81
C ASP A 123 16.56 -5.42 5.50
N LEU A 124 16.69 -6.74 5.58
CA LEU A 124 16.68 -7.63 4.41
C LEU A 124 15.32 -7.61 3.68
N ALA A 125 14.21 -7.57 4.41
CA ALA A 125 12.88 -7.43 3.82
C ALA A 125 12.73 -6.10 3.08
N LEU A 126 13.25 -5.00 3.66
CA LEU A 126 13.27 -3.68 3.00
C LEU A 126 14.12 -3.66 1.73
N ALA A 127 15.32 -4.22 1.79
CA ALA A 127 16.21 -4.29 0.62
C ALA A 127 15.52 -5.03 -0.53
N ARG A 128 14.90 -6.19 -0.25
CA ARG A 128 14.14 -6.95 -1.26
C ARG A 128 12.93 -6.19 -1.81
N TYR A 129 12.24 -5.47 -0.96
CA TYR A 129 11.13 -4.62 -1.40
C TYR A 129 11.61 -3.60 -2.44
N HIS A 130 12.71 -2.91 -2.19
CA HIS A 130 13.27 -1.92 -3.11
C HIS A 130 13.75 -2.54 -4.43
N ASP A 131 14.33 -3.74 -4.38
CA ASP A 131 14.77 -4.45 -5.60
C ASP A 131 13.58 -4.94 -6.43
N LYS A 132 12.50 -5.40 -5.76
CA LYS A 132 11.33 -6.02 -6.40
C LYS A 132 10.34 -5.02 -7.00
N PHE A 133 10.15 -3.86 -6.35
CA PHE A 133 9.05 -2.94 -6.66
C PHE A 133 9.54 -1.59 -7.20
N THR A 134 10.26 -1.63 -8.31
CA THR A 134 10.82 -0.46 -9.00
C THR A 134 9.84 0.29 -9.89
N THR A 135 8.72 -0.35 -10.27
CA THR A 135 7.70 0.20 -11.18
C THR A 135 6.31 0.20 -10.55
N CYS A 136 5.43 1.06 -11.05
CA CYS A 136 4.04 1.12 -10.60
C CYS A 136 3.05 1.36 -11.74
N ALA A 137 1.79 0.96 -11.51
CA ALA A 137 0.68 1.24 -12.41
C ALA A 137 -0.56 1.68 -11.62
N PHE A 138 -1.39 2.55 -12.21
CA PHE A 138 -2.64 3.04 -11.64
C PHE A 138 -3.82 2.68 -12.53
N HIS A 139 -4.82 2.00 -11.98
CA HIS A 139 -6.01 1.56 -12.72
C HIS A 139 -7.30 2.06 -12.08
N PRO A 140 -8.26 2.61 -12.84
CA PRO A 140 -9.57 3.03 -12.32
C PRO A 140 -10.47 1.80 -12.10
N ARG A 141 -10.19 1.05 -11.02
CA ARG A 141 -10.84 -0.23 -10.74
C ARG A 141 -11.02 -0.42 -9.23
N GLY A 142 -12.22 -0.76 -8.79
CA GLY A 142 -12.52 -1.14 -7.41
C GLY A 142 -12.78 -2.64 -7.28
N ASP A 143 -12.89 -3.10 -6.02
CA ASP A 143 -13.31 -4.44 -5.65
C ASP A 143 -14.33 -4.35 -4.50
N ARG A 144 -15.49 -5.03 -4.65
CA ARG A 144 -16.58 -4.93 -3.66
C ARG A 144 -16.19 -5.49 -2.29
N SER A 145 -15.39 -6.55 -2.26
CA SER A 145 -14.96 -7.18 -1.01
C SER A 145 -13.99 -6.27 -0.23
N VAL A 146 -13.13 -5.56 -0.96
CA VAL A 146 -12.21 -4.58 -0.37
C VAL A 146 -12.95 -3.31 0.03
N GLN A 147 -13.94 -2.87 -0.76
CA GLN A 147 -14.71 -1.65 -0.48
C GLN A 147 -15.44 -1.73 0.86
N GLY A 148 -15.94 -2.91 1.25
CA GLY A 148 -16.56 -3.11 2.57
C GLY A 148 -15.59 -2.79 3.71
N HIS A 149 -14.36 -3.29 3.62
CA HIS A 149 -13.32 -3.01 4.61
C HIS A 149 -12.83 -1.56 4.58
N LEU A 150 -12.73 -0.95 3.40
CA LEU A 150 -12.39 0.47 3.26
C LEU A 150 -13.45 1.37 3.90
N ASN A 151 -14.74 1.05 3.73
CA ASN A 151 -15.83 1.79 4.36
C ASN A 151 -15.79 1.69 5.89
N GLU A 152 -15.43 0.53 6.43
CA GLU A 152 -15.24 0.34 7.87
C GLU A 152 -14.07 1.21 8.39
N VAL A 153 -12.91 1.19 7.69
CA VAL A 153 -11.75 2.03 8.03
C VAL A 153 -12.13 3.52 7.96
N ALA A 154 -12.87 3.92 6.92
CA ALA A 154 -13.32 5.31 6.76
C ALA A 154 -14.24 5.74 7.91
N TRP A 155 -15.16 4.87 8.33
CA TRP A 155 -16.04 5.13 9.45
C TRP A 155 -15.27 5.31 10.77
N HIS A 156 -14.31 4.41 11.07
CA HIS A 156 -13.46 4.54 12.26
C HIS A 156 -12.60 5.81 12.23
N LEU A 157 -12.03 6.15 11.06
CA LEU A 157 -11.28 7.39 10.88
C LEU A 157 -12.15 8.62 11.15
N GLU A 158 -13.40 8.61 10.66
CA GLU A 158 -14.34 9.68 10.88
C GLU A 158 -14.69 9.80 12.37
N GLN A 159 -15.01 8.70 13.06
CA GLN A 159 -15.29 8.69 14.50
C GLN A 159 -14.11 9.25 15.30
N GLN A 160 -12.90 8.73 15.07
CA GLN A 160 -11.71 9.21 15.77
C GLN A 160 -11.46 10.71 15.53
N CYS A 161 -11.63 11.18 14.30
CA CYS A 161 -11.49 12.60 14.00
C CYS A 161 -12.54 13.47 14.71
N TYR A 162 -13.74 12.94 14.98
CA TYR A 162 -14.77 13.68 15.70
C TYR A 162 -14.57 13.65 17.22
N GLU A 163 -14.12 12.56 17.78
CA GLU A 163 -13.96 12.33 19.22
C GLU A 163 -12.62 12.86 19.75
N ASP A 164 -11.50 12.47 19.09
CA ASP A 164 -10.13 12.72 19.57
C ASP A 164 -9.42 13.86 18.83
N GLY A 165 -9.99 14.33 17.73
CA GLY A 165 -9.39 15.34 16.87
C GLY A 165 -8.84 14.77 15.55
N MET A 166 -8.38 15.67 14.68
CA MET A 166 -7.89 15.30 13.35
C MET A 166 -6.54 14.60 13.45
N LEU A 167 -6.40 13.47 12.74
CA LEU A 167 -5.09 12.86 12.54
C LEU A 167 -4.29 13.72 11.54
N LEU A 168 -3.14 14.18 11.94
CA LEU A 168 -2.30 15.07 11.13
C LEU A 168 -0.83 14.62 11.07
N MET A 169 -0.38 13.86 12.08
CA MET A 169 1.02 13.44 12.21
C MET A 169 1.24 12.00 11.75
N PRO A 170 2.40 11.68 11.17
CA PRO A 170 2.69 10.33 10.66
C PRO A 170 2.50 9.21 11.69
N ASN A 171 2.92 9.42 12.95
CA ASN A 171 2.77 8.43 14.01
C ASN A 171 1.29 8.14 14.35
N GLU A 172 0.41 9.17 14.32
CA GLU A 172 -1.04 8.98 14.54
C GLU A 172 -1.64 8.08 13.46
N PHE A 173 -1.20 8.22 12.20
CA PHE A 173 -1.65 7.36 11.11
C PHE A 173 -1.12 5.92 11.24
N ILE A 174 0.13 5.75 11.70
CA ILE A 174 0.71 4.42 11.93
C ILE A 174 -0.07 3.70 13.04
N ASP A 175 -0.32 4.39 14.16
CA ASP A 175 -1.09 3.84 15.27
C ASP A 175 -2.52 3.50 14.85
N PHE A 176 -3.18 4.36 14.09
CA PHE A 176 -4.51 4.12 13.52
C PHE A 176 -4.53 2.91 12.58
N SER A 177 -3.59 2.82 11.64
CA SER A 177 -3.48 1.71 10.69
C SER A 177 -3.24 0.38 11.43
N ALA A 178 -2.33 0.37 12.41
CA ALA A 178 -2.06 -0.80 13.24
C ALA A 178 -3.25 -1.18 14.14
N PHE A 179 -4.02 -0.21 14.64
CA PHE A 179 -5.26 -0.45 15.37
C PHE A 179 -6.30 -1.12 14.46
N MET A 180 -6.54 -0.57 13.28
CA MET A 180 -7.47 -1.14 12.29
C MET A 180 -7.07 -2.55 11.84
N GLY A 181 -5.78 -2.85 11.80
CA GLY A 181 -5.28 -4.18 11.45
C GLY A 181 -5.51 -5.26 12.52
N LYS A 182 -5.98 -4.90 13.72
CA LYS A 182 -6.38 -5.85 14.79
C LYS A 182 -7.83 -6.34 14.65
N PHE A 183 -8.63 -5.73 13.77
CA PHE A 183 -9.98 -6.22 13.53
C PHE A 183 -9.92 -7.47 12.64
N PRO A 184 -10.73 -8.51 12.95
CA PRO A 184 -10.76 -9.72 12.15
C PRO A 184 -11.30 -9.40 10.75
N ARG A 185 -10.61 -9.90 9.73
CA ARG A 185 -10.94 -9.72 8.31
C ARG A 185 -11.39 -11.02 7.69
N ASN A 186 -12.24 -10.89 6.67
CA ASN A 186 -12.65 -11.97 5.79
C ASN A 186 -12.18 -11.66 4.36
N ALA A 187 -11.75 -12.66 3.64
CA ALA A 187 -11.49 -12.55 2.21
C ALA A 187 -12.05 -13.77 1.47
N LYS A 188 -12.52 -13.56 0.24
CA LYS A 188 -12.99 -14.65 -0.60
C LYS A 188 -11.86 -15.66 -0.82
N GLY A 189 -12.16 -16.95 -0.59
CA GLY A 189 -11.17 -18.02 -0.71
C GLY A 189 -10.43 -18.37 0.60
N ARG A 190 -10.63 -17.63 1.68
CA ARG A 190 -10.16 -18.01 3.02
C ARG A 190 -11.30 -18.58 3.85
N SER A 191 -11.06 -19.70 4.52
CA SER A 191 -12.06 -20.43 5.34
C SER A 191 -12.22 -19.85 6.74
N SER A 192 -11.27 -19.03 7.21
CA SER A 192 -11.24 -18.44 8.55
C SER A 192 -10.97 -16.95 8.52
N HIS A 193 -11.36 -16.28 9.62
CA HIS A 193 -10.94 -14.91 9.85
C HIS A 193 -9.41 -14.83 10.02
N PHE A 194 -8.85 -13.67 9.64
CA PHE A 194 -7.43 -13.38 9.82
C PHE A 194 -7.26 -11.92 10.29
N PHE A 195 -6.10 -11.63 10.86
CA PHE A 195 -5.73 -10.29 11.28
C PHE A 195 -4.81 -9.65 10.24
N ALA A 196 -5.16 -8.45 9.80
CA ALA A 196 -4.45 -7.78 8.72
C ALA A 196 -2.98 -7.47 9.08
N ASN A 197 -2.70 -7.16 10.36
CA ASN A 197 -1.33 -6.92 10.83
C ASN A 197 -0.42 -8.14 10.61
N ASP A 198 -0.91 -9.34 10.94
CA ASP A 198 -0.10 -10.55 10.84
C ASP A 198 0.18 -10.90 9.38
N VAL A 199 -0.88 -10.91 8.55
CA VAL A 199 -0.74 -11.22 7.12
C VAL A 199 0.13 -10.18 6.40
N PHE A 200 0.05 -8.90 6.77
CA PHE A 200 0.88 -7.86 6.18
C PHE A 200 2.37 -8.06 6.52
N ILE A 201 2.72 -8.35 7.77
CA ILE A 201 4.11 -8.64 8.14
C ILE A 201 4.58 -9.92 7.45
N ASP A 202 3.77 -10.98 7.48
CA ASP A 202 4.13 -12.25 6.86
C ASP A 202 4.41 -12.08 5.36
N SER A 203 3.67 -11.21 4.65
CA SER A 203 3.94 -10.91 3.23
C SER A 203 5.28 -10.21 2.97
N TRP A 204 5.84 -9.51 3.96
CA TRP A 204 7.18 -8.92 3.88
C TRP A 204 8.29 -9.93 4.16
N LEU A 205 8.01 -10.94 4.98
CA LEU A 205 9.00 -11.90 5.48
C LEU A 205 9.01 -13.23 4.70
N GLN A 206 7.95 -13.55 3.96
CA GLN A 206 7.75 -14.85 3.29
C GLN A 206 8.86 -15.25 2.30
N ASP A 207 9.61 -14.31 1.73
CA ASP A 207 10.70 -14.59 0.80
C ASP A 207 12.07 -14.77 1.51
N LEU A 208 12.09 -14.79 2.87
CA LEU A 208 13.32 -14.99 3.64
C LEU A 208 13.74 -16.46 3.73
N ASP A 209 12.81 -17.40 3.49
CA ASP A 209 13.07 -18.84 3.59
C ASP A 209 13.69 -19.48 2.33
N VAL A 210 14.02 -18.69 1.31
CA VAL A 210 14.68 -19.21 0.10
C VAL A 210 16.19 -19.13 0.24
N GLU A 211 16.76 -20.30 0.56
CA GLU A 211 18.16 -20.73 0.52
C GLU A 211 19.28 -19.65 0.63
N ASP A 212 20.08 -19.81 1.71
CA ASP A 212 21.36 -19.16 1.99
C ASP A 212 22.37 -19.25 0.81
N GLY A 213 22.21 -18.39 -0.20
CA GLY A 213 23.33 -17.97 -1.03
C GLY A 213 24.07 -16.83 -0.27
N PRO A 214 25.41 -16.73 -0.36
CA PRO A 214 26.14 -15.66 0.32
C PRO A 214 25.66 -14.30 -0.18
N ILE A 215 25.01 -13.55 0.70
CA ILE A 215 24.50 -12.19 0.43
C ILE A 215 25.70 -11.26 0.31
N ASP A 216 25.85 -10.65 -0.85
CA ASP A 216 26.82 -9.56 -1.04
C ASP A 216 26.29 -8.31 -0.34
N THR A 217 26.77 -8.06 0.87
CA THR A 217 26.38 -6.93 1.71
C THR A 217 27.00 -5.59 1.28
N THR A 218 27.71 -5.53 0.16
CA THR A 218 28.44 -4.33 -0.29
C THR A 218 27.54 -3.20 -0.79
N ASN A 219 26.24 -3.45 -1.03
CA ASN A 219 25.29 -2.46 -1.55
C ASN A 219 24.21 -2.02 -0.53
N VAL A 220 24.36 -2.32 0.75
CA VAL A 220 23.42 -1.85 1.78
C VAL A 220 23.66 -0.35 2.04
N VAL A 221 22.78 0.50 1.49
CA VAL A 221 22.76 1.94 1.80
C VAL A 221 21.98 2.13 3.10
N TYR A 222 22.67 2.50 4.15
CA TYR A 222 22.05 2.73 5.46
C TYR A 222 21.21 4.00 5.44
N LEU A 223 20.00 3.95 6.03
CA LEU A 223 19.12 5.11 6.24
C LEU A 223 19.78 6.27 7.02
N SER A 224 20.92 6.03 7.67
CA SER A 224 21.74 7.06 8.30
C SER A 224 22.28 8.10 7.31
N ASP A 225 22.40 7.77 6.02
CA ASP A 225 22.99 8.62 5.00
C ASP A 225 22.02 9.68 4.45
N TYR A 226 20.75 9.58 4.79
CA TYR A 226 19.69 10.54 4.41
C TYR A 226 19.34 11.55 5.51
N ARG A 227 20.06 11.55 6.65
CA ARG A 227 19.91 12.57 7.68
C ARG A 227 20.95 13.68 7.49
N LYS A 228 20.66 14.60 6.58
CA LYS A 228 21.24 15.95 6.58
C LYS A 228 20.15 16.98 6.62
#